data_4cdf3a5165d68bd4dccf4da8d65f74c8
#
_entry.id   4cdf3a5165d68bd4dccf4da8d65f74c8
#
_cell.length_a   1.000
_cell.length_b   1.000
_cell.length_c   1.000
_cell.angle_alpha   90.00
_cell.angle_beta   90.00
_cell.angle_gamma   90.00
#
_symmetry.space_group_name_H-M   'P 1'
#
loop_
_entity.id
_entity.type
_entity.pdbx_description
1 polymer ?
#
loop_
_entity_poly.entity_id
_entity_poly.type
_entity_poly.pdbx_seq_one_letter_code
_entity_poly.pdbx_strand_id
1 'polypeptide(L)'
;MRDEQIKKLRRELLLKQFELDTVLGVAHDMTARDHTVDELYHMLRLTLQGQRNVVQLLLFAREDHGFKVRVALGCDLAEAEKLALTPHLLAGGVTNPQAVEDLHLGEAWDRYELVIPVLRQKQVVAYVFVGGLRDNDVRQQLIPFLGSLANTLIGAVENRRLQAQRVADAAVRKEIEIAQEVQAMLFPRSLPNDAHLAIERSYVPHTEIGGDYYDVVEIDADRLLLCVADVSGKGVPASLLMSNFQAGLRTLLRQGVELATIVPELNHLLFRNSGGEKFITAFLGIYDRRTRRLQYVNAGHNDPLLLLDDGAVHALKHGTVMLGIMEELPLLRVGETEIPAHSLLLLYTDGLTEVFDAHNNEFGEEGVLAVLQRNRYLPLPKLHQELLRSINAFSAHDAQFADDVTILSCRFK
;
A
#
# COMPACT_ATOMS: atom_id res chain seq x y z
N MET A 1 -45.84 30.23 45.83
CA MET A 1 -44.49 30.53 45.34
C MET A 1 -43.52 29.35 45.54
N ARG A 2 -43.23 28.91 46.79
CA ARG A 2 -42.26 27.84 47.08
C ARG A 2 -42.69 26.47 46.52
N ASP A 3 -43.96 26.07 46.58
CA ASP A 3 -44.53 24.85 46.08
C ASP A 3 -44.57 24.77 44.52
N GLU A 4 -44.82 25.89 43.88
CA GLU A 4 -44.79 25.98 42.41
C GLU A 4 -43.35 25.87 41.87
N GLN A 5 -42.39 26.47 42.55
CA GLN A 5 -40.99 26.36 42.23
C GLN A 5 -40.48 24.93 42.39
N ILE A 6 -40.88 24.22 43.44
CA ILE A 6 -40.56 22.80 43.67
C ILE A 6 -41.20 21.89 42.57
N LYS A 7 -42.44 22.15 42.19
CA LYS A 7 -43.11 21.42 41.10
C LYS A 7 -42.43 21.65 39.75
N LYS A 8 -42.01 22.91 39.47
CA LYS A 8 -41.26 23.23 38.25
C LYS A 8 -39.90 22.51 38.21
N LEU A 9 -39.13 22.57 39.29
CA LEU A 9 -37.84 21.88 39.41
C LEU A 9 -37.96 20.35 39.29
N ARG A 10 -38.99 19.74 39.88
CA ARG A 10 -39.23 18.31 39.74
C ARG A 10 -39.58 17.91 38.30
N ARG A 11 -40.34 18.74 37.61
CA ARG A 11 -40.68 18.50 36.18
C ARG A 11 -39.46 18.64 35.28
N GLU A 12 -38.61 19.62 35.53
CA GLU A 12 -37.33 19.79 34.82
C GLU A 12 -36.39 18.61 35.06
N LEU A 13 -36.28 18.12 36.29
CA LEU A 13 -35.47 16.97 36.65
C LEU A 13 -35.94 15.69 35.94
N LEU A 14 -37.25 15.44 35.94
CA LEU A 14 -37.85 14.29 35.25
C LEU A 14 -37.59 14.33 33.72
N LEU A 15 -37.72 15.52 33.13
CA LEU A 15 -37.41 15.70 31.69
C LEU A 15 -35.94 15.42 31.39
N LYS A 16 -35.03 15.93 32.21
CA LYS A 16 -33.59 15.69 32.10
C LYS A 16 -33.21 14.23 32.25
N GLN A 17 -33.85 13.52 33.20
CA GLN A 17 -33.65 12.08 33.36
C GLN A 17 -34.12 11.32 32.11
N PHE A 18 -35.30 11.65 31.59
CA PHE A 18 -35.82 11.01 30.37
C PHE A 18 -34.96 11.27 29.14
N GLU A 19 -34.44 12.50 28.95
CA GLU A 19 -33.49 12.85 27.88
C GLU A 19 -32.21 12.04 28.01
N LEU A 20 -31.65 11.92 29.21
CA LEU A 20 -30.43 11.14 29.47
C LEU A 20 -30.66 9.65 29.20
N ASP A 21 -31.76 9.10 29.72
CA ASP A 21 -32.08 7.68 29.50
C ASP A 21 -32.31 7.37 28.00
N THR A 22 -32.89 8.30 27.24
CA THR A 22 -33.05 8.18 25.80
C THR A 22 -31.71 8.16 25.08
N VAL A 23 -30.82 9.12 25.41
CA VAL A 23 -29.47 9.17 24.78
C VAL A 23 -28.65 7.93 25.14
N LEU A 24 -28.68 7.48 26.39
CA LEU A 24 -27.96 6.28 26.84
C LEU A 24 -28.54 5.02 26.21
N GLY A 25 -29.88 4.87 26.10
CA GLY A 25 -30.53 3.76 25.45
C GLY A 25 -30.16 3.66 23.97
N VAL A 26 -30.25 4.77 23.25
CA VAL A 26 -29.84 4.86 21.84
C VAL A 26 -28.36 4.58 21.67
N ALA A 27 -27.49 5.11 22.53
CA ALA A 27 -26.06 4.84 22.49
C ALA A 27 -25.75 3.36 22.71
N HIS A 28 -26.44 2.73 23.67
CA HIS A 28 -26.30 1.28 23.93
C HIS A 28 -26.76 0.44 22.74
N ASP A 29 -27.92 0.73 22.18
CA ASP A 29 -28.44 0.01 21.02
C ASP A 29 -27.58 0.17 19.77
N MET A 30 -27.05 1.39 19.52
CA MET A 30 -26.15 1.66 18.40
C MET A 30 -24.79 0.94 18.52
N THR A 31 -24.34 0.67 19.75
CA THR A 31 -23.05 -0.01 19.99
C THR A 31 -23.15 -1.50 20.19
N ALA A 32 -24.31 -2.01 20.65
CA ALA A 32 -24.52 -3.40 21.04
C ALA A 32 -24.77 -4.37 19.88
N ARG A 33 -25.15 -3.88 18.69
CA ARG A 33 -25.51 -4.69 17.52
C ARG A 33 -24.70 -4.31 16.28
N ASP A 34 -24.63 -5.24 15.35
CA ASP A 34 -23.96 -5.06 14.05
C ASP A 34 -24.86 -4.30 13.05
N HIS A 35 -25.18 -3.03 13.38
CA HIS A 35 -25.99 -2.18 12.51
C HIS A 35 -25.18 -1.65 11.32
N THR A 36 -25.84 -1.58 10.18
CA THR A 36 -25.34 -0.83 9.02
C THR A 36 -25.43 0.69 9.28
N VAL A 37 -24.68 1.47 8.50
CA VAL A 37 -24.75 2.93 8.59
C VAL A 37 -26.16 3.46 8.36
N ASP A 38 -26.90 2.90 7.43
CA ASP A 38 -28.29 3.32 7.11
C ASP A 38 -29.28 2.94 8.24
N GLU A 39 -29.08 1.78 8.88
CA GLU A 39 -29.85 1.40 10.06
C GLU A 39 -29.63 2.35 11.23
N LEU A 40 -28.41 2.83 11.46
CA LEU A 40 -28.10 3.81 12.49
C LEU A 40 -28.86 5.14 12.26
N TYR A 41 -28.89 5.64 11.03
CA TYR A 41 -29.68 6.84 10.69
C TYR A 41 -31.19 6.57 10.84
N HIS A 42 -31.65 5.39 10.46
CA HIS A 42 -33.06 5.00 10.63
C HIS A 42 -33.45 4.93 12.10
N MET A 43 -32.62 4.39 12.99
CA MET A 43 -32.83 4.35 14.42
C MET A 43 -32.96 5.76 15.01
N LEU A 44 -32.09 6.71 14.63
CA LEU A 44 -32.21 8.11 15.03
C LEU A 44 -33.56 8.67 14.59
N ARG A 45 -33.98 8.44 13.35
CA ARG A 45 -35.27 8.90 12.84
C ARG A 45 -36.45 8.39 13.69
N LEU A 46 -36.46 7.09 14.00
CA LEU A 46 -37.49 6.49 14.83
C LEU A 46 -37.53 7.05 16.26
N THR A 47 -36.34 7.24 16.87
CA THR A 47 -36.21 7.83 18.20
C THR A 47 -36.79 9.25 18.22
N LEU A 48 -36.49 10.06 17.22
CA LEU A 48 -36.95 11.45 17.13
C LEU A 48 -38.44 11.53 16.79
N GLN A 49 -39.01 10.60 16.02
CA GLN A 49 -40.47 10.52 15.76
C GLN A 49 -41.28 10.33 17.06
N GLY A 50 -40.71 9.65 18.05
CA GLY A 50 -41.35 9.48 19.37
C GLY A 50 -41.35 10.75 20.23
N GLN A 51 -40.59 11.78 19.87
CA GLN A 51 -40.46 13.02 20.62
C GLN A 51 -41.52 14.06 20.20
N ARG A 52 -42.45 14.36 21.09
CA ARG A 52 -43.58 15.28 20.80
C ARG A 52 -43.17 16.72 20.44
N ASN A 53 -41.95 17.11 20.77
CA ASN A 53 -41.42 18.48 20.59
C ASN A 53 -40.60 18.66 19.31
N VAL A 54 -40.37 17.58 18.55
CA VAL A 54 -39.59 17.63 17.28
C VAL A 54 -40.55 17.37 16.15
N VAL A 55 -41.01 18.41 15.48
CA VAL A 55 -41.98 18.32 14.37
C VAL A 55 -41.27 18.26 13.03
N GLN A 56 -40.21 19.06 12.87
CA GLN A 56 -39.41 19.15 11.67
C GLN A 56 -37.95 19.07 12.02
N LEU A 57 -37.20 18.19 11.34
CA LEU A 57 -35.76 18.06 11.53
C LEU A 57 -35.09 17.57 10.25
N LEU A 58 -33.93 18.14 9.94
CA LEU A 58 -33.00 17.59 8.95
C LEU A 58 -31.66 17.38 9.62
N LEU A 59 -31.03 16.23 9.31
CA LEU A 59 -29.65 15.98 9.67
C LEU A 59 -28.83 15.84 8.39
N PHE A 60 -27.91 16.77 8.19
CA PHE A 60 -26.88 16.71 7.18
C PHE A 60 -25.60 16.15 7.78
N ALA A 61 -25.12 15.03 7.30
CA ALA A 61 -23.85 14.44 7.71
C ALA A 61 -22.78 14.70 6.65
N ARG A 62 -21.55 14.92 7.10
CA ARG A 62 -20.39 15.11 6.22
C ARG A 62 -19.97 13.76 5.63
N GLU A 63 -19.74 13.77 4.31
CA GLU A 63 -19.23 12.66 3.52
C GLU A 63 -18.08 13.12 2.64
N ASP A 64 -17.48 12.20 1.87
CA ASP A 64 -16.27 12.47 1.06
C ASP A 64 -16.42 13.66 0.09
N HIS A 65 -17.64 13.92 -0.39
CA HIS A 65 -17.94 14.99 -1.37
C HIS A 65 -18.76 16.14 -0.78
N GLY A 66 -18.83 16.27 0.54
CA GLY A 66 -19.56 17.33 1.22
C GLY A 66 -20.62 16.83 2.19
N PHE A 67 -21.64 17.65 2.43
CA PHE A 67 -22.73 17.28 3.37
C PHE A 67 -23.92 16.70 2.60
N LYS A 68 -24.45 15.58 3.09
CA LYS A 68 -25.67 14.95 2.56
C LYS A 68 -26.74 14.84 3.65
N VAL A 69 -28.00 15.01 3.26
CA VAL A 69 -29.14 14.73 4.14
C VAL A 69 -29.20 13.24 4.42
N ARG A 70 -29.24 12.86 5.69
CA ARG A 70 -29.34 11.47 6.15
C ARG A 70 -30.59 11.18 6.96
N VAL A 71 -31.15 12.20 7.61
CA VAL A 71 -32.41 12.10 8.35
C VAL A 71 -33.29 13.28 7.99
N ALA A 72 -34.55 13.00 7.67
CA ALA A 72 -35.60 13.97 7.45
C ALA A 72 -36.83 13.60 8.27
N LEU A 73 -37.37 14.58 9.01
CA LEU A 73 -38.67 14.48 9.71
C LEU A 73 -39.53 15.70 9.31
N GLY A 74 -40.79 15.47 9.09
CA GLY A 74 -41.76 16.50 8.70
C GLY A 74 -41.70 16.87 7.22
N CYS A 75 -40.82 16.22 6.43
CA CYS A 75 -40.79 16.26 4.97
C CYS A 75 -40.24 14.96 4.41
N ASP A 76 -40.39 14.78 3.10
CA ASP A 76 -39.82 13.63 2.41
C ASP A 76 -38.32 13.79 2.20
N LEU A 77 -37.54 12.71 2.27
CA LEU A 77 -36.10 12.72 2.09
C LEU A 77 -35.72 13.29 0.71
N ALA A 78 -36.46 12.91 -0.32
CA ALA A 78 -36.25 13.41 -1.69
C ALA A 78 -36.52 14.94 -1.85
N GLU A 79 -37.38 15.52 -1.03
CA GLU A 79 -37.54 16.97 -0.92
C GLU A 79 -36.35 17.61 -0.21
N ALA A 80 -35.93 17.00 0.87
CA ALA A 80 -34.81 17.51 1.69
C ALA A 80 -33.47 17.48 0.93
N GLU A 81 -33.27 16.50 0.06
CA GLU A 81 -32.06 16.40 -0.81
C GLU A 81 -31.93 17.55 -1.83
N LYS A 82 -33.04 18.23 -2.14
CA LYS A 82 -33.01 19.42 -2.99
C LYS A 82 -32.53 20.69 -2.28
N LEU A 83 -32.45 20.66 -0.95
CA LEU A 83 -31.99 21.79 -0.16
C LEU A 83 -30.47 21.89 -0.23
N ALA A 84 -29.98 22.98 -0.81
CA ALA A 84 -28.54 23.24 -0.92
C ALA A 84 -28.03 23.98 0.31
N LEU A 85 -26.90 23.52 0.85
CA LEU A 85 -26.16 24.26 1.87
C LEU A 85 -25.32 25.35 1.21
N THR A 86 -25.21 26.52 1.87
CA THR A 86 -24.35 27.60 1.38
C THR A 86 -22.87 27.25 1.47
N PRO A 87 -21.98 27.90 0.69
CA PRO A 87 -20.54 27.69 0.80
C PRO A 87 -20.00 27.85 2.22
N HIS A 88 -20.58 28.75 3.01
CA HIS A 88 -20.22 28.95 4.42
C HIS A 88 -20.51 27.71 5.28
N LEU A 89 -21.68 27.10 5.13
CA LEU A 89 -22.01 25.84 5.80
C LEU A 89 -21.15 24.67 5.31
N LEU A 90 -20.94 24.58 3.99
CA LEU A 90 -20.09 23.53 3.40
C LEU A 90 -18.64 23.61 3.91
N ALA A 91 -18.14 24.81 4.15
CA ALA A 91 -16.84 25.04 4.77
C ALA A 91 -16.79 24.78 6.30
N GLY A 92 -17.93 24.48 6.93
CA GLY A 92 -18.00 24.29 8.38
C GLY A 92 -17.97 25.59 9.19
N GLY A 93 -18.43 26.71 8.58
CA GLY A 93 -18.35 28.05 9.20
C GLY A 93 -19.29 28.26 10.37
N VAL A 94 -20.35 27.47 10.54
CA VAL A 94 -21.26 27.52 11.67
C VAL A 94 -20.81 26.54 12.73
N THR A 95 -20.22 27.02 13.82
CA THR A 95 -19.66 26.20 14.89
C THR A 95 -20.44 26.24 16.21
N ASN A 96 -21.45 27.14 16.30
CA ASN A 96 -22.33 27.26 17.44
C ASN A 96 -23.80 27.19 16.99
N PRO A 97 -24.72 26.73 17.84
CA PRO A 97 -26.14 26.78 17.55
C PRO A 97 -26.60 28.23 17.31
N GLN A 98 -27.33 28.46 16.22
CA GLN A 98 -27.85 29.80 15.86
C GLN A 98 -29.14 29.70 15.06
N ALA A 99 -29.82 30.84 14.89
CA ALA A 99 -31.03 30.93 14.11
C ALA A 99 -30.75 30.71 12.61
N VAL A 100 -31.66 30.01 11.92
CA VAL A 100 -31.53 29.75 10.45
C VAL A 100 -31.72 31.06 9.67
N GLU A 101 -32.55 31.99 10.17
CA GLU A 101 -32.75 33.31 9.55
C GLU A 101 -31.44 34.11 9.39
N ASP A 102 -30.51 33.97 10.33
CA ASP A 102 -29.19 34.62 10.27
C ASP A 102 -28.29 34.10 9.15
N LEU A 103 -28.63 32.95 8.59
CA LEU A 103 -27.84 32.28 7.54
C LEU A 103 -28.26 32.65 6.12
N HIS A 104 -29.39 33.32 5.94
CA HIS A 104 -29.90 33.76 4.63
C HIS A 104 -29.97 32.64 3.59
N LEU A 105 -30.50 31.46 3.96
CA LEU A 105 -30.50 30.25 3.12
C LEU A 105 -31.60 30.26 2.03
N GLY A 106 -32.56 31.22 2.08
CA GLY A 106 -33.67 31.34 1.15
C GLY A 106 -34.97 30.70 1.64
N GLU A 107 -36.08 31.00 0.96
CA GLU A 107 -37.47 30.64 1.34
C GLU A 107 -37.71 29.15 1.61
N ALA A 108 -36.95 28.26 0.95
CA ALA A 108 -37.08 26.81 1.16
C ALA A 108 -36.70 26.41 2.62
N TRP A 109 -35.97 27.26 3.33
CA TRP A 109 -35.51 27.02 4.69
C TRP A 109 -36.35 27.67 5.78
N ASP A 110 -37.36 28.49 5.42
CA ASP A 110 -38.20 29.24 6.36
C ASP A 110 -38.96 28.35 7.35
N ARG A 111 -39.09 27.06 7.05
CA ARG A 111 -39.69 26.07 7.96
C ARG A 111 -38.76 25.63 9.08
N TYR A 112 -37.47 25.97 9.02
CA TYR A 112 -36.47 25.64 10.04
C TYR A 112 -36.03 26.88 10.77
N GLU A 113 -35.98 26.82 12.08
CA GLU A 113 -35.73 28.00 12.95
C GLU A 113 -34.32 27.96 13.56
N LEU A 114 -33.75 26.78 13.72
CA LEU A 114 -32.50 26.57 14.44
C LEU A 114 -31.59 25.63 13.67
N VAL A 115 -30.29 25.94 13.65
CA VAL A 115 -29.23 25.01 13.21
C VAL A 115 -28.33 24.69 14.39
N ILE A 116 -28.03 23.39 14.58
CA ILE A 116 -27.15 22.86 15.62
C ILE A 116 -25.99 22.16 14.91
N PRO A 117 -24.78 22.72 14.98
CA PRO A 117 -23.59 22.03 14.47
C PRO A 117 -23.15 20.89 15.40
N VAL A 118 -22.73 19.79 14.83
CA VAL A 118 -22.10 18.68 15.55
C VAL A 118 -20.60 18.72 15.24
N LEU A 119 -19.78 18.91 16.28
CA LEU A 119 -18.34 19.08 16.13
C LEU A 119 -17.58 17.85 16.63
N ARG A 120 -16.56 17.47 15.88
CA ARG A 120 -15.52 16.50 16.31
C ARG A 120 -14.13 17.06 16.01
N GLN A 121 -13.24 17.04 16.98
CA GLN A 121 -11.88 17.58 16.84
C GLN A 121 -11.85 19.00 16.23
N LYS A 122 -12.79 19.86 16.63
CA LYS A 122 -12.99 21.23 16.13
C LYS A 122 -13.48 21.34 14.67
N GLN A 123 -13.82 20.24 14.02
CA GLN A 123 -14.43 20.23 12.69
C GLN A 123 -15.91 19.91 12.76
N VAL A 124 -16.73 20.59 11.94
CA VAL A 124 -18.15 20.29 11.83
C VAL A 124 -18.30 19.02 10.98
N VAL A 125 -18.93 17.99 11.57
CA VAL A 125 -19.19 16.70 10.95
C VAL A 125 -20.66 16.48 10.62
N ALA A 126 -21.57 17.27 11.23
CA ALA A 126 -22.98 17.27 10.86
C ALA A 126 -23.64 18.60 11.22
N TYR A 127 -24.76 18.87 10.56
CA TYR A 127 -25.69 19.93 10.92
C TYR A 127 -27.07 19.35 11.18
N VAL A 128 -27.70 19.76 12.29
CA VAL A 128 -29.09 19.43 12.60
C VAL A 128 -29.92 20.70 12.48
N PHE A 129 -30.82 20.76 11.51
CA PHE A 129 -31.77 21.83 11.33
C PHE A 129 -33.08 21.42 12.00
N VAL A 130 -33.66 22.31 12.78
CA VAL A 130 -34.89 22.05 13.54
C VAL A 130 -35.91 23.14 13.26
N GLY A 131 -37.17 22.77 13.09
CA GLY A 131 -38.30 23.67 12.86
C GLY A 131 -39.53 23.27 13.66
N GLY A 132 -40.52 24.17 13.71
CA GLY A 132 -41.78 23.99 14.44
C GLY A 132 -41.65 24.16 15.96
N LEU A 133 -40.69 24.96 16.44
CA LEU A 133 -40.45 25.23 17.84
C LEU A 133 -41.45 26.27 18.35
N ARG A 134 -42.33 25.85 19.26
CA ARG A 134 -43.46 26.69 19.74
C ARG A 134 -43.11 27.61 20.89
N ASP A 135 -41.96 27.44 21.56
CA ASP A 135 -41.64 28.18 22.79
C ASP A 135 -40.10 28.28 22.98
N ASN A 136 -39.62 29.39 23.53
CA ASN A 136 -38.19 29.64 23.79
C ASN A 136 -37.59 28.69 24.83
N ASP A 137 -38.41 28.28 25.83
CA ASP A 137 -37.98 27.34 26.85
C ASP A 137 -37.71 25.95 26.26
N VAL A 138 -38.52 25.54 25.26
CA VAL A 138 -38.33 24.29 24.50
C VAL A 138 -37.04 24.36 23.67
N ARG A 139 -36.73 25.49 23.05
CA ARG A 139 -35.51 25.72 22.27
C ARG A 139 -34.24 25.50 23.11
N GLN A 140 -34.17 26.04 24.33
CA GLN A 140 -33.01 25.90 25.22
C GLN A 140 -32.78 24.45 25.69
N GLN A 141 -33.83 23.65 25.80
CA GLN A 141 -33.77 22.26 26.23
C GLN A 141 -33.39 21.32 25.05
N LEU A 142 -33.92 21.58 23.86
CA LEU A 142 -33.70 20.73 22.69
C LEU A 142 -32.27 20.81 22.16
N ILE A 143 -31.57 21.93 22.23
CA ILE A 143 -30.21 22.12 21.71
C ILE A 143 -29.23 21.09 22.29
N PRO A 144 -29.07 20.93 23.62
CA PRO A 144 -28.14 19.97 24.20
C PRO A 144 -28.56 18.52 23.91
N PHE A 145 -29.87 18.24 23.93
CA PHE A 145 -30.40 16.90 23.66
C PHE A 145 -30.12 16.45 22.23
N LEU A 146 -30.53 17.24 21.24
CA LEU A 146 -30.32 16.93 19.83
C LEU A 146 -28.81 16.90 19.45
N GLY A 147 -28.05 17.83 20.02
CA GLY A 147 -26.60 17.85 19.84
C GLY A 147 -25.93 16.58 20.37
N SER A 148 -26.32 16.14 21.59
CA SER A 148 -25.80 14.90 22.19
C SER A 148 -26.20 13.65 21.38
N LEU A 149 -27.46 13.58 20.97
CA LEU A 149 -27.99 12.45 20.21
C LEU A 149 -27.33 12.37 18.83
N ALA A 150 -27.23 13.51 18.12
CA ALA A 150 -26.55 13.56 16.83
C ALA A 150 -25.04 13.25 16.95
N ASN A 151 -24.38 13.73 17.99
CA ASN A 151 -22.97 13.41 18.24
C ASN A 151 -22.75 11.92 18.51
N THR A 152 -23.65 11.30 19.28
CA THR A 152 -23.62 9.86 19.56
C THR A 152 -23.79 9.05 18.27
N LEU A 153 -24.80 9.42 17.46
CA LEU A 153 -25.03 8.78 16.16
C LEU A 153 -23.81 8.92 15.23
N ILE A 154 -23.31 10.14 15.01
CA ILE A 154 -22.17 10.38 14.14
C ILE A 154 -20.95 9.58 14.63
N GLY A 155 -20.76 9.49 15.96
CA GLY A 155 -19.74 8.64 16.56
C GLY A 155 -19.89 7.16 16.23
N ALA A 156 -21.10 6.64 16.29
CA ALA A 156 -21.38 5.26 15.92
C ALA A 156 -21.17 5.00 14.41
N VAL A 157 -21.62 5.93 13.55
CA VAL A 157 -21.41 5.87 12.09
C VAL A 157 -19.93 5.86 11.72
N GLU A 158 -19.13 6.76 12.29
CA GLU A 158 -17.68 6.80 12.05
C GLU A 158 -16.98 5.53 12.52
N ASN A 159 -17.31 5.05 13.73
CA ASN A 159 -16.77 3.78 14.22
C ASN A 159 -17.09 2.63 13.26
N ARG A 160 -18.30 2.58 12.72
CA ARG A 160 -18.71 1.55 11.80
C ARG A 160 -17.96 1.61 10.48
N ARG A 161 -17.78 2.82 9.93
CA ARG A 161 -16.98 3.04 8.72
C ARG A 161 -15.52 2.63 8.93
N LEU A 162 -14.92 3.02 10.05
CA LEU A 162 -13.54 2.65 10.39
C LEU A 162 -13.38 1.13 10.57
N GLN A 163 -14.35 0.46 11.19
CA GLN A 163 -14.33 -1.00 11.32
C GLN A 163 -14.44 -1.70 9.96
N ALA A 164 -15.36 -1.25 9.10
CA ALA A 164 -15.51 -1.80 7.75
C ALA A 164 -14.22 -1.62 6.93
N GLN A 165 -13.61 -0.46 7.01
CA GLN A 165 -12.33 -0.18 6.34
C GLN A 165 -11.21 -1.09 6.87
N ARG A 166 -11.07 -1.23 8.20
CA ARG A 166 -10.07 -2.13 8.80
C ARG A 166 -10.23 -3.59 8.35
N VAL A 167 -11.47 -4.06 8.23
CA VAL A 167 -11.74 -5.43 7.74
C VAL A 167 -11.35 -5.56 6.27
N ALA A 168 -11.67 -4.56 5.43
CA ALA A 168 -11.27 -4.55 4.03
C ALA A 168 -9.73 -4.50 3.87
N ASP A 169 -9.06 -3.62 4.62
CA ASP A 169 -7.60 -3.51 4.61
C ASP A 169 -6.92 -4.81 5.08
N ALA A 170 -7.49 -5.46 6.11
CA ALA A 170 -6.98 -6.74 6.60
C ALA A 170 -7.15 -7.88 5.56
N ALA A 171 -8.26 -7.87 4.80
CA ALA A 171 -8.47 -8.84 3.72
C ALA A 171 -7.45 -8.66 2.59
N VAL A 172 -7.23 -7.42 2.13
CA VAL A 172 -6.22 -7.11 1.11
C VAL A 172 -4.82 -7.49 1.58
N ARG A 173 -4.47 -7.16 2.83
CA ARG A 173 -3.18 -7.55 3.41
C ARG A 173 -2.99 -9.07 3.42
N LYS A 174 -4.05 -9.81 3.74
CA LYS A 174 -3.99 -11.28 3.74
C LYS A 174 -3.79 -11.86 2.33
N GLU A 175 -4.41 -11.27 1.30
CA GLU A 175 -4.19 -11.66 -0.09
C GLU A 175 -2.73 -11.41 -0.53
N ILE A 176 -2.15 -10.28 -0.11
CA ILE A 176 -0.74 -9.95 -0.37
C ILE A 176 0.20 -10.95 0.32
N GLU A 177 -0.04 -11.30 1.60
CA GLU A 177 0.74 -12.32 2.30
C GLU A 177 0.73 -13.68 1.56
N ILE A 178 -0.43 -14.10 1.06
CA ILE A 178 -0.55 -15.33 0.27
C ILE A 178 0.27 -15.22 -1.03
N ALA A 179 0.21 -14.08 -1.70
CA ALA A 179 0.98 -13.86 -2.93
C ALA A 179 2.51 -13.88 -2.66
N GLN A 180 2.97 -13.34 -1.52
CA GLN A 180 4.37 -13.47 -1.06
C GLN A 180 4.78 -14.93 -0.84
N GLU A 181 3.94 -15.72 -0.17
CA GLU A 181 4.21 -17.14 0.05
C GLU A 181 4.35 -17.89 -1.27
N VAL A 182 3.47 -17.62 -2.24
CA VAL A 182 3.53 -18.22 -3.59
C VAL A 182 4.79 -17.77 -4.32
N GLN A 183 5.12 -16.47 -4.28
CA GLN A 183 6.34 -15.94 -4.90
C GLN A 183 7.60 -16.60 -4.31
N ALA A 184 7.65 -16.77 -2.99
CA ALA A 184 8.77 -17.41 -2.31
C ALA A 184 9.01 -18.86 -2.78
N MET A 185 7.98 -19.56 -3.29
CA MET A 185 8.12 -20.91 -3.85
C MET A 185 8.81 -20.93 -5.23
N LEU A 186 8.90 -19.78 -5.91
CA LEU A 186 9.55 -19.66 -7.21
C LEU A 186 11.07 -19.58 -7.11
N PHE A 187 11.59 -19.15 -5.98
CA PHE A 187 13.02 -19.05 -5.72
C PHE A 187 13.65 -20.43 -5.41
N PRO A 188 14.96 -20.60 -5.67
CA PRO A 188 15.64 -21.84 -5.36
C PRO A 188 15.62 -22.13 -3.85
N ARG A 189 15.26 -23.36 -3.49
CA ARG A 189 15.19 -23.80 -2.08
C ARG A 189 16.57 -24.00 -1.45
N SER A 190 17.56 -24.36 -2.26
CA SER A 190 18.94 -24.56 -1.83
C SER A 190 19.88 -24.07 -2.93
N LEU A 191 21.03 -23.57 -2.51
CA LEU A 191 22.09 -23.15 -3.43
C LEU A 191 23.24 -24.16 -3.39
N PRO A 192 23.87 -24.48 -4.54
CA PRO A 192 25.05 -25.33 -4.57
C PRO A 192 26.16 -24.75 -3.70
N ASN A 193 26.73 -25.62 -2.85
CA ASN A 193 27.90 -25.29 -2.03
C ASN A 193 28.72 -26.56 -1.85
N ASP A 194 29.69 -26.74 -2.73
CA ASP A 194 30.50 -27.94 -2.82
C ASP A 194 32.01 -27.62 -2.77
N ALA A 195 32.84 -28.61 -3.17
CA ALA A 195 34.29 -28.43 -3.20
C ALA A 195 34.79 -27.42 -4.24
N HIS A 196 34.00 -27.14 -5.27
CA HIS A 196 34.39 -26.31 -6.43
C HIS A 196 33.75 -24.94 -6.43
N LEU A 197 32.58 -24.80 -5.80
CA LEU A 197 31.74 -23.60 -5.88
C LEU A 197 31.00 -23.38 -4.56
N ALA A 198 30.96 -22.14 -4.12
CA ALA A 198 30.08 -21.67 -3.05
C ALA A 198 29.21 -20.54 -3.58
N ILE A 199 27.91 -20.62 -3.36
CA ILE A 199 26.94 -19.60 -3.76
C ILE A 199 26.21 -19.08 -2.53
N GLU A 200 26.02 -17.76 -2.47
CA GLU A 200 25.24 -17.07 -1.42
C GLU A 200 24.31 -16.07 -2.08
N ARG A 201 23.19 -15.84 -1.44
CA ARG A 201 22.18 -14.88 -1.88
C ARG A 201 21.73 -13.96 -0.77
N SER A 202 21.41 -12.73 -1.09
CA SER A 202 20.62 -11.83 -0.27
C SER A 202 19.49 -11.25 -1.10
N TYR A 203 18.30 -11.23 -0.57
CA TYR A 203 17.12 -10.63 -1.17
C TYR A 203 16.40 -9.81 -0.13
N VAL A 204 16.29 -8.51 -0.36
CA VAL A 204 15.62 -7.54 0.53
C VAL A 204 14.58 -6.81 -0.32
N PRO A 205 13.32 -7.21 -0.25
CA PRO A 205 12.27 -6.54 -1.01
C PRO A 205 11.99 -5.15 -0.46
N HIS A 206 11.76 -4.19 -1.34
CA HIS A 206 11.33 -2.83 -0.99
C HIS A 206 9.86 -2.80 -0.54
N THR A 207 9.01 -3.53 -1.23
CA THR A 207 7.58 -3.67 -0.91
C THR A 207 7.27 -5.09 -0.43
N GLU A 208 6.00 -5.33 -0.07
CA GLU A 208 5.57 -6.65 0.37
C GLU A 208 5.80 -7.73 -0.72
N ILE A 209 5.73 -7.38 -2.01
CA ILE A 209 6.01 -8.28 -3.15
C ILE A 209 6.98 -7.57 -4.08
N GLY A 210 8.17 -8.14 -4.29
CA GLY A 210 9.23 -7.58 -5.15
C GLY A 210 9.08 -7.94 -6.63
N GLY A 211 9.79 -7.16 -7.48
CA GLY A 211 9.96 -7.44 -8.91
C GLY A 211 11.18 -8.30 -9.21
N ASP A 212 12.17 -8.26 -8.35
CA ASP A 212 13.44 -8.94 -8.52
C ASP A 212 13.31 -10.46 -8.53
N TYR A 213 14.17 -11.08 -9.30
CA TYR A 213 14.29 -12.53 -9.38
C TYR A 213 15.76 -12.97 -9.41
N TYR A 214 16.07 -14.07 -8.72
CA TYR A 214 17.33 -14.79 -8.88
C TYR A 214 17.07 -16.28 -8.96
N ASP A 215 17.92 -16.98 -9.72
CA ASP A 215 17.83 -18.43 -9.81
C ASP A 215 19.22 -19.06 -9.98
N VAL A 216 19.34 -20.27 -9.46
CA VAL A 216 20.47 -21.15 -9.66
C VAL A 216 19.93 -22.53 -10.01
N VAL A 217 20.10 -22.95 -11.26
CA VAL A 217 19.53 -24.20 -11.75
C VAL A 217 20.64 -25.12 -12.20
N GLU A 218 20.77 -26.28 -11.59
CA GLU A 218 21.64 -27.34 -12.08
C GLU A 218 21.03 -27.94 -13.34
N ILE A 219 21.67 -27.72 -14.48
CA ILE A 219 21.25 -28.23 -15.81
C ILE A 219 21.58 -29.70 -15.90
N ASP A 220 22.81 -30.05 -15.53
CA ASP A 220 23.34 -31.42 -15.46
C ASP A 220 24.47 -31.50 -14.41
N ALA A 221 25.25 -32.57 -14.42
CA ALA A 221 26.32 -32.78 -13.44
C ALA A 221 27.42 -31.70 -13.51
N ASP A 222 27.68 -31.14 -14.70
CA ASP A 222 28.77 -30.20 -14.97
C ASP A 222 28.30 -28.76 -15.11
N ARG A 223 27.05 -28.52 -15.53
CA ARG A 223 26.57 -27.19 -15.90
C ARG A 223 25.49 -26.69 -14.98
N LEU A 224 25.60 -25.42 -14.60
CA LEU A 224 24.56 -24.72 -13.87
C LEU A 224 24.26 -23.35 -14.50
N LEU A 225 23.00 -22.96 -14.43
CA LEU A 225 22.56 -21.60 -14.75
C LEU A 225 22.66 -20.72 -13.50
N LEU A 226 23.16 -19.49 -13.70
CA LEU A 226 23.06 -18.36 -12.78
C LEU A 226 22.17 -17.29 -13.42
N CYS A 227 21.16 -16.82 -12.71
CA CYS A 227 20.26 -15.78 -13.19
C CYS A 227 20.03 -14.75 -12.10
N VAL A 228 20.08 -13.48 -12.47
CA VAL A 228 19.50 -12.36 -11.72
C VAL A 228 18.72 -11.52 -12.71
N ALA A 229 17.52 -11.09 -12.33
CA ALA A 229 16.66 -10.29 -13.18
C ALA A 229 15.85 -9.30 -12.32
N ASP A 230 15.50 -8.18 -12.93
CA ASP A 230 14.62 -7.18 -12.37
C ASP A 230 13.50 -6.85 -13.35
N VAL A 231 12.27 -6.79 -12.82
CA VAL A 231 11.05 -6.56 -13.60
C VAL A 231 10.59 -5.13 -13.44
N SER A 232 10.42 -4.43 -14.55
CA SER A 232 9.91 -3.05 -14.56
C SER A 232 8.58 -2.88 -13.82
N GLY A 233 8.56 -2.01 -12.81
CA GLY A 233 7.41 -1.76 -11.96
C GLY A 233 7.47 -2.56 -10.66
N LYS A 234 6.43 -2.45 -9.82
CA LYS A 234 6.44 -2.98 -8.44
C LYS A 234 5.15 -3.74 -8.12
N GLY A 235 5.21 -4.56 -7.08
CA GLY A 235 4.04 -5.25 -6.54
C GLY A 235 3.53 -6.42 -7.40
N VAL A 236 2.23 -6.75 -7.24
CA VAL A 236 1.62 -7.92 -7.87
C VAL A 236 1.81 -8.02 -9.40
N PRO A 237 1.65 -6.94 -10.19
CA PRO A 237 1.87 -7.03 -11.64
C PRO A 237 3.30 -7.42 -12.03
N ALA A 238 4.31 -6.90 -11.34
CA ALA A 238 5.71 -7.24 -11.57
C ALA A 238 5.98 -8.71 -11.20
N SER A 239 5.46 -9.19 -10.07
CA SER A 239 5.64 -10.57 -9.63
C SER A 239 4.99 -11.60 -10.56
N LEU A 240 3.85 -11.26 -11.20
CA LEU A 240 3.22 -12.11 -12.22
C LEU A 240 4.10 -12.23 -13.47
N LEU A 241 4.69 -11.12 -13.93
CA LEU A 241 5.59 -11.14 -15.07
C LEU A 241 6.89 -11.91 -14.75
N MET A 242 7.42 -11.74 -13.54
CA MET A 242 8.54 -12.52 -13.01
C MET A 242 8.23 -14.02 -13.02
N SER A 243 7.03 -14.42 -12.59
CA SER A 243 6.61 -15.83 -12.63
C SER A 243 6.56 -16.40 -14.05
N ASN A 244 6.09 -15.62 -15.02
CA ASN A 244 6.11 -16.01 -16.44
C ASN A 244 7.54 -16.18 -16.96
N PHE A 245 8.43 -15.25 -16.62
CA PHE A 245 9.84 -15.32 -16.96
C PHE A 245 10.49 -16.58 -16.37
N GLN A 246 10.31 -16.84 -15.08
CA GLN A 246 10.83 -18.01 -14.39
C GLN A 246 10.35 -19.32 -15.03
N ALA A 247 9.04 -19.44 -15.28
CA ALA A 247 8.47 -20.64 -15.88
C ALA A 247 8.99 -20.88 -17.31
N GLY A 248 9.10 -19.82 -18.11
CA GLY A 248 9.69 -19.86 -19.45
C GLY A 248 11.15 -20.29 -19.41
N LEU A 249 11.96 -19.63 -18.57
CA LEU A 249 13.39 -19.94 -18.41
C LEU A 249 13.61 -21.40 -18.01
N ARG A 250 12.95 -21.88 -16.97
CA ARG A 250 13.10 -23.26 -16.50
C ARG A 250 12.60 -24.31 -17.51
N THR A 251 11.58 -23.98 -18.31
CA THR A 251 11.07 -24.84 -19.37
C THR A 251 12.09 -24.98 -20.50
N LEU A 252 12.67 -23.88 -20.96
CA LEU A 252 13.67 -23.86 -22.02
C LEU A 252 14.98 -24.56 -21.60
N LEU A 253 15.42 -24.34 -20.36
CA LEU A 253 16.59 -25.05 -19.82
C LEU A 253 16.43 -26.58 -19.84
N ARG A 254 15.23 -27.07 -19.49
CA ARG A 254 14.95 -28.53 -19.54
C ARG A 254 14.99 -29.10 -20.94
N GLN A 255 14.77 -28.31 -21.98
CA GLN A 255 14.87 -28.72 -23.37
C GLN A 255 16.33 -28.77 -23.85
N GLY A 256 17.29 -28.32 -23.03
CA GLY A 256 18.72 -28.36 -23.35
C GLY A 256 19.14 -27.36 -24.41
N VAL A 257 18.37 -26.31 -24.65
CA VAL A 257 18.69 -25.27 -25.62
C VAL A 257 19.73 -24.28 -25.08
N GLU A 258 20.47 -23.65 -25.99
CA GLU A 258 21.53 -22.71 -25.67
C GLU A 258 20.98 -21.30 -25.36
N LEU A 259 21.77 -20.45 -24.70
CA LEU A 259 21.40 -19.06 -24.37
C LEU A 259 20.98 -18.25 -25.61
N ALA A 260 21.61 -18.52 -26.77
CA ALA A 260 21.26 -17.89 -28.05
C ALA A 260 19.80 -18.17 -28.49
N THR A 261 19.20 -19.26 -28.01
CA THR A 261 17.78 -19.60 -28.22
C THR A 261 16.91 -19.20 -27.05
N ILE A 262 17.38 -19.41 -25.81
CA ILE A 262 16.61 -19.08 -24.58
C ILE A 262 16.23 -17.60 -24.55
N VAL A 263 17.16 -16.70 -24.85
CA VAL A 263 16.96 -15.25 -24.69
C VAL A 263 15.91 -14.69 -25.67
N PRO A 264 15.94 -15.02 -27.00
CA PRO A 264 14.87 -14.59 -27.90
C PRO A 264 13.50 -15.18 -27.58
N GLU A 265 13.42 -16.43 -27.14
CA GLU A 265 12.15 -17.06 -26.75
C GLU A 265 11.57 -16.40 -25.50
N LEU A 266 12.39 -16.08 -24.50
CA LEU A 266 11.96 -15.31 -23.33
C LEU A 266 11.49 -13.91 -23.71
N ASN A 267 12.23 -13.22 -24.60
CA ASN A 267 11.84 -11.92 -25.11
C ASN A 267 10.47 -11.97 -25.78
N HIS A 268 10.26 -12.93 -26.67
CA HIS A 268 8.99 -13.11 -27.36
C HIS A 268 7.83 -13.39 -26.37
N LEU A 269 8.05 -14.27 -25.40
CA LEU A 269 7.08 -14.56 -24.33
C LEU A 269 6.67 -13.30 -23.57
N LEU A 270 7.65 -12.49 -23.14
CA LEU A 270 7.42 -11.27 -22.36
C LEU A 270 6.73 -10.20 -23.20
N PHE A 271 7.18 -9.97 -24.42
CA PHE A 271 6.57 -9.00 -25.33
C PHE A 271 5.09 -9.36 -25.62
N ARG A 272 4.80 -10.63 -25.89
CA ARG A 272 3.42 -11.11 -26.13
C ARG A 272 2.52 -10.91 -24.91
N ASN A 273 3.06 -11.05 -23.70
CA ASN A 273 2.30 -10.91 -22.46
C ASN A 273 2.06 -9.46 -22.05
N SER A 274 2.99 -8.54 -22.37
CA SER A 274 2.95 -7.15 -21.93
C SER A 274 2.64 -6.13 -23.03
N GLY A 275 2.68 -6.56 -24.31
CA GLY A 275 2.55 -5.65 -25.46
C GLY A 275 3.67 -4.60 -25.56
N GLY A 276 4.82 -4.85 -24.92
CA GLY A 276 5.93 -3.90 -24.85
C GLY A 276 5.82 -2.83 -23.76
N GLU A 277 4.77 -2.87 -22.93
CA GLU A 277 4.59 -1.91 -21.83
C GLU A 277 5.46 -2.22 -20.60
N LYS A 278 5.89 -3.47 -20.48
CA LYS A 278 6.72 -3.97 -19.37
C LYS A 278 7.93 -4.71 -19.94
N PHE A 279 9.04 -4.59 -19.24
CA PHE A 279 10.30 -5.22 -19.61
C PHE A 279 10.96 -5.87 -18.38
N ILE A 280 11.93 -6.71 -18.65
CA ILE A 280 12.79 -7.33 -17.65
C ILE A 280 14.23 -7.09 -18.04
N THR A 281 15.03 -6.55 -17.12
CA THR A 281 16.48 -6.61 -17.21
C THR A 281 16.95 -7.93 -16.63
N ALA A 282 17.86 -8.64 -17.28
CA ALA A 282 18.29 -9.94 -16.80
C ALA A 282 19.73 -10.25 -17.16
N PHE A 283 20.44 -10.87 -16.23
CA PHE A 283 21.66 -11.59 -16.52
C PHE A 283 21.38 -13.09 -16.49
N LEU A 284 21.80 -13.78 -17.56
CA LEU A 284 21.72 -15.23 -17.69
C LEU A 284 23.12 -15.78 -17.99
N GLY A 285 23.64 -16.65 -17.14
CA GLY A 285 24.96 -17.22 -17.29
C GLY A 285 24.93 -18.73 -17.10
N ILE A 286 25.49 -19.52 -18.05
CA ILE A 286 25.69 -20.96 -17.92
C ILE A 286 27.16 -21.21 -17.64
N TYR A 287 27.44 -21.69 -16.45
CA TYR A 287 28.80 -22.07 -16.01
C TYR A 287 28.99 -23.58 -16.16
N ASP A 288 30.08 -23.97 -16.86
CA ASP A 288 30.55 -25.34 -16.98
C ASP A 288 31.72 -25.57 -16.01
N ARG A 289 31.48 -26.42 -15.02
CA ARG A 289 32.45 -26.76 -13.95
C ARG A 289 33.71 -27.48 -14.50
N ARG A 290 33.55 -28.27 -15.53
CA ARG A 290 34.63 -29.08 -16.12
C ARG A 290 35.60 -28.22 -16.92
N THR A 291 35.07 -27.27 -17.72
CA THR A 291 35.86 -26.37 -18.55
C THR A 291 36.19 -25.05 -17.87
N ARG A 292 35.54 -24.76 -16.76
CA ARG A 292 35.60 -23.49 -16.05
C ARG A 292 35.21 -22.28 -16.90
N ARG A 293 34.31 -22.49 -17.87
CA ARG A 293 33.83 -21.44 -18.78
C ARG A 293 32.43 -20.98 -18.36
N LEU A 294 32.22 -19.69 -18.44
CA LEU A 294 30.94 -19.05 -18.28
C LEU A 294 30.50 -18.45 -19.62
N GLN A 295 29.45 -19.00 -20.21
CA GLN A 295 28.73 -18.37 -21.31
C GLN A 295 27.62 -17.52 -20.72
N TYR A 296 27.43 -16.29 -21.20
CA TYR A 296 26.46 -15.41 -20.60
C TYR A 296 25.82 -14.42 -21.59
N VAL A 297 24.67 -13.92 -21.23
CA VAL A 297 23.97 -12.79 -21.86
C VAL A 297 23.54 -11.81 -20.77
N ASN A 298 23.97 -10.56 -20.90
CA ASN A 298 23.44 -9.44 -20.13
C ASN A 298 22.35 -8.75 -20.97
N ALA A 299 21.10 -8.88 -20.57
CA ALA A 299 19.95 -8.27 -21.23
C ALA A 299 19.57 -6.96 -20.54
N GLY A 300 20.39 -5.93 -20.70
CA GLY A 300 20.17 -4.61 -20.15
C GLY A 300 20.21 -4.53 -18.62
N HIS A 301 20.81 -5.51 -17.96
CA HIS A 301 20.93 -5.57 -16.51
C HIS A 301 22.22 -4.93 -16.02
N ASN A 302 22.33 -4.61 -14.71
CA ASN A 302 23.57 -4.17 -14.08
C ASN A 302 24.70 -5.15 -14.42
N ASP A 303 25.87 -4.61 -14.77
CA ASP A 303 26.99 -5.45 -15.20
C ASP A 303 27.50 -6.33 -14.05
N PRO A 304 27.43 -7.66 -14.14
CA PRO A 304 28.02 -8.51 -13.12
C PRO A 304 29.53 -8.33 -13.06
N LEU A 305 30.06 -8.35 -11.84
CA LEU A 305 31.47 -8.09 -11.54
C LEU A 305 32.20 -9.40 -11.25
N LEU A 306 33.12 -9.78 -12.11
CA LEU A 306 34.04 -10.89 -11.88
C LEU A 306 35.35 -10.36 -11.29
N LEU A 307 35.52 -10.55 -9.99
CA LEU A 307 36.73 -10.18 -9.23
C LEU A 307 37.68 -11.36 -9.22
N LEU A 308 38.87 -11.17 -9.76
CA LEU A 308 39.95 -12.15 -9.77
C LEU A 308 40.76 -12.14 -8.47
N ASP A 309 41.57 -13.17 -8.26
CA ASP A 309 42.38 -13.31 -7.04
C ASP A 309 43.46 -12.22 -6.94
N ASP A 310 43.99 -11.73 -8.08
CA ASP A 310 44.94 -10.61 -8.15
C ASP A 310 44.28 -9.24 -7.88
N GLY A 311 42.97 -9.17 -7.78
CA GLY A 311 42.19 -7.96 -7.54
C GLY A 311 41.70 -7.27 -8.81
N ALA A 312 42.01 -7.79 -10.00
CA ALA A 312 41.44 -7.30 -11.27
C ALA A 312 39.94 -7.57 -11.30
N VAL A 313 39.16 -6.65 -11.89
CA VAL A 313 37.72 -6.76 -12.03
C VAL A 313 37.34 -6.70 -13.50
N HIS A 314 36.54 -7.65 -13.92
CA HIS A 314 35.96 -7.71 -15.26
C HIS A 314 34.45 -7.59 -15.18
N ALA A 315 33.88 -6.56 -15.82
CA ALA A 315 32.45 -6.40 -15.97
C ALA A 315 31.93 -7.24 -17.16
N LEU A 316 30.88 -8.00 -16.97
CA LEU A 316 30.31 -8.93 -17.98
C LEU A 316 29.22 -8.22 -18.77
N LYS A 317 29.59 -7.55 -19.88
CA LYS A 317 28.73 -6.61 -20.64
C LYS A 317 28.08 -7.15 -21.89
N HIS A 318 28.54 -8.34 -22.41
CA HIS A 318 28.01 -8.85 -23.66
C HIS A 318 26.56 -9.31 -23.49
N GLY A 319 25.71 -8.95 -24.44
CA GLY A 319 24.32 -9.36 -24.38
C GLY A 319 23.42 -8.67 -25.39
N THR A 320 22.31 -8.17 -24.93
CA THR A 320 21.27 -7.50 -25.70
C THR A 320 20.60 -6.40 -24.86
N VAL A 321 19.58 -5.74 -25.40
CA VAL A 321 18.72 -4.83 -24.64
C VAL A 321 17.81 -5.60 -23.68
N MET A 322 17.14 -4.88 -22.76
CA MET A 322 16.15 -5.45 -21.86
C MET A 322 15.07 -6.25 -22.62
N LEU A 323 14.58 -7.31 -22.00
CA LEU A 323 13.64 -8.26 -22.60
C LEU A 323 12.19 -7.75 -22.50
N GLY A 324 11.41 -8.00 -23.53
CA GLY A 324 9.98 -7.71 -23.58
C GLY A 324 9.61 -6.31 -24.06
N ILE A 325 10.57 -5.43 -24.34
CA ILE A 325 10.31 -4.07 -24.84
C ILE A 325 10.10 -4.01 -26.36
N MET A 326 10.67 -4.97 -27.10
CA MET A 326 10.59 -5.09 -28.55
C MET A 326 10.19 -6.52 -28.93
N GLU A 327 9.47 -6.67 -30.04
CA GLU A 327 9.08 -7.99 -30.53
C GLU A 327 10.31 -8.82 -30.92
N GLU A 328 11.27 -8.21 -31.63
CA GLU A 328 12.54 -8.83 -32.02
C GLU A 328 13.71 -8.09 -31.39
N LEU A 329 14.68 -8.85 -30.90
CA LEU A 329 15.90 -8.28 -30.32
C LEU A 329 16.82 -7.77 -31.45
N PRO A 330 17.29 -6.49 -31.39
CA PRO A 330 18.08 -5.89 -32.47
C PRO A 330 19.45 -6.49 -32.62
N LEU A 331 19.99 -7.03 -31.53
CA LEU A 331 21.31 -7.66 -31.46
C LEU A 331 21.34 -8.60 -30.26
N LEU A 332 21.92 -9.78 -30.44
CA LEU A 332 22.23 -10.71 -29.37
C LEU A 332 23.69 -11.16 -29.47
N ARG A 333 24.46 -10.92 -28.43
CA ARG A 333 25.85 -11.39 -28.31
C ARG A 333 25.97 -12.27 -27.07
N VAL A 334 26.25 -13.53 -27.25
CA VAL A 334 26.63 -14.43 -26.17
C VAL A 334 28.10 -14.15 -25.83
N GLY A 335 28.34 -13.69 -24.61
CA GLY A 335 29.69 -13.50 -24.06
C GLY A 335 30.23 -14.86 -23.58
N GLU A 336 31.54 -15.00 -23.60
CA GLU A 336 32.21 -16.16 -23.02
C GLU A 336 33.46 -15.68 -22.25
N THR A 337 33.66 -16.21 -21.05
CA THR A 337 34.86 -15.94 -20.26
C THR A 337 35.28 -17.18 -19.48
N GLU A 338 36.58 -17.31 -19.27
CA GLU A 338 37.12 -18.30 -18.34
C GLU A 338 37.01 -17.79 -16.92
N ILE A 339 36.66 -18.68 -16.00
CA ILE A 339 36.53 -18.35 -14.55
C ILE A 339 37.73 -18.99 -13.83
N PRO A 340 38.75 -18.20 -13.49
CA PRO A 340 39.89 -18.69 -12.75
C PRO A 340 39.51 -19.21 -11.36
N ALA A 341 40.34 -20.08 -10.78
CA ALA A 341 40.19 -20.46 -9.39
C ALA A 341 40.29 -19.22 -8.47
N HIS A 342 39.63 -19.27 -7.32
CA HIS A 342 39.59 -18.22 -6.31
C HIS A 342 38.93 -16.92 -6.78
N SER A 343 38.26 -16.90 -7.95
CA SER A 343 37.46 -15.78 -8.42
C SER A 343 36.15 -15.64 -7.63
N LEU A 344 35.64 -14.42 -7.60
CA LEU A 344 34.33 -14.04 -7.05
C LEU A 344 33.50 -13.37 -8.15
N LEU A 345 32.37 -13.96 -8.49
CA LEU A 345 31.36 -13.34 -9.36
C LEU A 345 30.26 -12.75 -8.49
N LEU A 346 29.97 -11.46 -8.67
CA LEU A 346 28.84 -10.76 -8.06
C LEU A 346 27.82 -10.40 -9.13
N LEU A 347 26.58 -10.84 -8.94
CA LEU A 347 25.40 -10.41 -9.67
C LEU A 347 24.53 -9.62 -8.70
N TYR A 348 23.94 -8.52 -9.14
CA TYR A 348 23.15 -7.64 -8.28
C TYR A 348 22.16 -6.82 -9.09
N THR A 349 21.06 -6.41 -8.46
CA THR A 349 20.08 -5.47 -9.02
C THR A 349 20.43 -4.03 -8.67
N ASP A 350 19.81 -3.08 -9.36
CA ASP A 350 20.06 -1.65 -9.22
C ASP A 350 19.80 -1.10 -7.82
N GLY A 351 18.89 -1.73 -7.04
CA GLY A 351 18.68 -1.37 -5.64
C GLY A 351 19.94 -1.45 -4.76
N LEU A 352 21.01 -2.14 -5.21
CA LEU A 352 22.30 -2.12 -4.53
C LEU A 352 23.11 -0.86 -4.86
N THR A 353 22.98 -0.29 -6.04
CA THR A 353 23.74 0.87 -6.56
C THR A 353 22.97 2.17 -6.46
N GLU A 354 21.66 2.17 -6.72
CA GLU A 354 20.79 3.35 -6.71
C GLU A 354 20.38 3.79 -5.30
N VAL A 355 21.36 3.85 -4.39
CA VAL A 355 21.20 4.40 -3.04
C VAL A 355 21.85 5.77 -3.00
N PHE A 356 21.13 6.77 -2.50
CA PHE A 356 21.56 8.17 -2.49
C PHE A 356 21.84 8.67 -1.07
N ASP A 357 22.91 9.47 -0.93
CA ASP A 357 23.23 10.18 0.30
C ASP A 357 22.40 11.48 0.45
N ALA A 358 22.58 12.20 1.56
CA ALA A 358 21.92 13.49 1.83
C ALA A 358 22.27 14.60 0.81
N HIS A 359 23.32 14.42 0.01
CA HIS A 359 23.77 15.35 -1.01
C HIS A 359 23.36 14.90 -2.42
N ASN A 360 22.54 13.85 -2.52
CA ASN A 360 22.11 13.23 -3.77
C ASN A 360 23.26 12.62 -4.60
N ASN A 361 24.33 12.17 -3.92
CA ASN A 361 25.34 11.34 -4.56
C ASN A 361 24.89 9.90 -4.52
N GLU A 362 25.10 9.17 -5.61
CA GLU A 362 24.78 7.75 -5.72
C GLU A 362 25.92 6.88 -5.16
N PHE A 363 25.59 5.79 -4.47
CA PHE A 363 26.55 4.79 -4.03
C PHE A 363 27.29 4.17 -5.22
N GLY A 364 26.55 3.83 -6.24
CA GLY A 364 27.02 3.43 -7.55
C GLY A 364 27.84 2.15 -7.58
N GLU A 365 28.29 1.78 -8.78
CA GLU A 365 29.19 0.64 -8.99
C GLU A 365 30.54 0.83 -8.28
N GLU A 366 31.04 2.06 -8.18
CA GLU A 366 32.31 2.37 -7.49
C GLU A 366 32.23 2.02 -6.00
N GLY A 367 31.11 2.32 -5.35
CA GLY A 367 30.86 1.96 -3.95
C GLY A 367 30.85 0.45 -3.76
N VAL A 368 30.15 -0.26 -4.64
CA VAL A 368 30.11 -1.73 -4.63
C VAL A 368 31.50 -2.33 -4.81
N LEU A 369 32.27 -1.85 -5.79
CA LEU A 369 33.65 -2.29 -6.07
C LEU A 369 34.57 -2.05 -4.87
N ALA A 370 34.49 -0.91 -4.23
CA ALA A 370 35.30 -0.58 -3.05
C ALA A 370 35.06 -1.58 -1.91
N VAL A 371 33.79 -1.92 -1.66
CA VAL A 371 33.42 -2.92 -0.65
C VAL A 371 33.90 -4.32 -1.02
N LEU A 372 33.73 -4.74 -2.29
CA LEU A 372 34.19 -6.03 -2.78
C LEU A 372 35.69 -6.21 -2.64
N GLN A 373 36.49 -5.25 -3.13
CA GLN A 373 37.94 -5.30 -3.09
C GLN A 373 38.48 -5.38 -1.67
N ARG A 374 37.88 -4.58 -0.75
CA ARG A 374 38.27 -4.54 0.65
C ARG A 374 37.97 -5.85 1.38
N ASN A 375 36.86 -6.53 0.99
CA ASN A 375 36.30 -7.67 1.72
C ASN A 375 36.36 -8.98 0.91
N ARG A 376 37.13 -9.04 -0.16
CA ARG A 376 37.13 -10.13 -1.14
C ARG A 376 37.40 -11.54 -0.55
N TYR A 377 38.09 -11.65 0.56
CA TYR A 377 38.40 -12.92 1.20
C TYR A 377 37.41 -13.32 2.32
N LEU A 378 36.46 -12.46 2.65
CA LEU A 378 35.43 -12.82 3.64
C LEU A 378 34.55 -13.98 3.14
N PRO A 379 34.04 -14.84 4.02
CA PRO A 379 32.96 -15.75 3.69
C PRO A 379 31.78 -15.00 3.04
N LEU A 380 31.15 -15.56 2.00
CA LEU A 380 30.08 -14.90 1.24
C LEU A 380 28.96 -14.29 2.11
N PRO A 381 28.45 -14.98 3.16
CA PRO A 381 27.44 -14.38 4.03
C PRO A 381 27.91 -13.11 4.74
N LYS A 382 29.20 -13.03 5.12
CA LYS A 382 29.79 -11.83 5.73
C LYS A 382 30.01 -10.72 4.70
N LEU A 383 30.41 -11.09 3.48
CA LEU A 383 30.55 -10.14 2.39
C LEU A 383 29.20 -9.45 2.09
N HIS A 384 28.12 -10.21 2.00
CA HIS A 384 26.77 -9.67 1.80
C HIS A 384 26.36 -8.75 2.97
N GLN A 385 26.66 -9.13 4.20
CA GLN A 385 26.41 -8.26 5.37
C GLN A 385 27.17 -6.92 5.27
N GLU A 386 28.44 -6.93 4.82
CA GLU A 386 29.22 -5.72 4.65
C GLU A 386 28.73 -4.86 3.48
N LEU A 387 28.26 -5.45 2.37
CA LEU A 387 27.60 -4.73 1.28
C LEU A 387 26.34 -4.02 1.80
N LEU A 388 25.41 -4.76 2.42
CA LEU A 388 24.17 -4.20 2.96
C LEU A 388 24.43 -3.14 4.05
N ARG A 389 25.42 -3.35 4.89
CA ARG A 389 25.82 -2.37 5.91
C ARG A 389 26.38 -1.09 5.29
N SER A 390 27.17 -1.23 4.23
CA SER A 390 27.79 -0.09 3.55
C SER A 390 26.75 0.80 2.86
N ILE A 391 25.77 0.20 2.17
CA ILE A 391 24.68 0.97 1.56
C ILE A 391 23.77 1.61 2.61
N ASN A 392 23.45 0.91 3.72
CA ASN A 392 22.69 1.49 4.81
C ASN A 392 23.40 2.66 5.49
N ALA A 393 24.74 2.57 5.64
CA ALA A 393 25.54 3.65 6.22
C ALA A 393 25.67 4.84 5.25
N PHE A 394 25.57 4.63 3.96
CA PHE A 394 25.62 5.65 2.93
C PHE A 394 24.28 6.37 2.76
N SER A 395 23.18 5.66 2.92
CA SER A 395 21.81 6.19 2.73
C SER A 395 21.51 7.37 3.66
N ALA A 396 20.90 8.42 3.10
CA ALA A 396 20.39 9.58 3.83
C ALA A 396 19.14 9.29 4.69
N HIS A 397 18.44 8.21 4.41
CA HIS A 397 17.15 7.88 4.99
C HIS A 397 17.26 6.57 5.78
N ASP A 398 16.75 6.59 7.02
CA ASP A 398 16.70 5.39 7.86
C ASP A 398 16.05 4.20 7.13
N ALA A 399 16.89 3.22 6.78
CA ALA A 399 16.56 1.82 6.51
C ALA A 399 15.50 1.49 5.44
N GLN A 400 15.07 2.40 4.56
CA GLN A 400 14.20 2.05 3.42
C GLN A 400 14.96 2.20 2.10
N PHE A 401 15.26 1.06 1.46
CA PHE A 401 15.77 1.06 0.11
C PHE A 401 14.72 1.62 -0.85
N ALA A 402 15.15 2.31 -1.90
CA ALA A 402 14.24 2.87 -2.92
C ALA A 402 13.68 1.77 -3.84
N ASP A 403 14.40 0.64 -3.97
CA ASP A 403 14.00 -0.54 -4.74
C ASP A 403 14.37 -1.86 -4.07
N ASP A 404 13.96 -2.97 -4.66
CA ASP A 404 14.36 -4.31 -4.24
C ASP A 404 15.89 -4.45 -4.33
N VAL A 405 16.51 -5.11 -3.36
CA VAL A 405 17.95 -5.37 -3.36
C VAL A 405 18.19 -6.87 -3.47
N THR A 406 18.69 -7.30 -4.61
CA THR A 406 19.10 -8.69 -4.85
C THR A 406 20.60 -8.79 -5.05
N ILE A 407 21.24 -9.70 -4.34
CA ILE A 407 22.65 -10.00 -4.46
C ILE A 407 22.79 -11.50 -4.59
N LEU A 408 23.47 -11.96 -5.63
CA LEU A 408 23.88 -13.35 -5.84
C LEU A 408 25.37 -13.39 -6.03
N SER A 409 26.09 -14.07 -5.15
CA SER A 409 27.56 -14.20 -5.22
C SER A 409 27.98 -15.63 -5.42
N CYS A 410 28.93 -15.84 -6.31
CA CYS A 410 29.53 -17.13 -6.57
C CYS A 410 31.03 -17.09 -6.34
N ARG A 411 31.55 -17.91 -5.45
CA ARG A 411 32.98 -18.09 -5.24
C ARG A 411 33.45 -19.39 -5.84
N PHE A 412 34.34 -19.31 -6.79
CA PHE A 412 34.95 -20.46 -7.47
C PHE A 412 36.22 -20.86 -6.71
N LYS A 413 36.31 -22.15 -6.38
CA LYS A 413 37.42 -22.71 -5.56
C LYS A 413 38.48 -23.35 -6.47
#